data_0f1fa699348a549ca26b5f61ad1e0b1a
#
_entry.id   0f1fa699348a549ca26b5f61ad1e0b1a
#
_cell.length_a   1.000
_cell.length_b   1.000
_cell.length_c   1.000
_cell.angle_alpha   90.00
_cell.angle_beta   90.00
_cell.angle_gamma   90.00
#
_symmetry.space_group_name_H-M   'P 1'
#
loop_
_entity.id
_entity.type
_entity.pdbx_description
1 polymer ?
#
loop_
_entity_poly.entity_id
_entity_poly.type
_entity_poly.pdbx_seq_one_letter_code
_entity_poly.pdbx_strand_id
1 'polypeptide(L)'
;MSIKHAFSLIVVFFIGVFVFSQESKTKVIFVLVDGISSDAIEKVETPNLDALAKEGGYTRAYVGGQKDGYSESPTIPSVGYNSLLTGAWANKHNVWGHSIKAPNYNYWTIFRFVKEHRPELKTAIFSTWLDNRTKLVGEELPATGNIKLDYHFDGFELDTIAFPHDDDTLYIHKIDEHVTNETARYVKTEAPDLSWVYLEYTDDMGHKYGDSQQFYNAIKIMDSQIGRIWEATQYRAKNFNEDWQLWITTDHGRVVKDGKGHGGQSDRERDTWIVTNAKELNDYFREQRPGIVDIMPSMLRTLNINPETEQLREIDGVPLTGKISISNADAVFMDDVLNVTWEAYDQRGKINIWMSTTNDLQKVC
;
A
#
# COMPACT_ATOMS: atom_id res chain seq x y z
N MET A 1 52.15 -12.01 72.84
CA MET A 1 50.69 -12.14 72.47
C MET A 1 50.50 -11.40 71.19
N SER A 2 50.46 -12.11 70.07
CA SER A 2 50.41 -11.49 68.72
C SER A 2 49.05 -11.78 68.12
N ILE A 3 48.25 -10.71 67.85
CA ILE A 3 46.91 -10.80 67.25
C ILE A 3 47.10 -10.72 65.77
N LYS A 4 46.85 -11.83 65.06
CA LYS A 4 46.78 -11.87 63.58
C LYS A 4 45.38 -11.44 63.17
N HIS A 5 45.29 -10.30 62.48
CA HIS A 5 44.07 -9.87 61.78
C HIS A 5 43.98 -10.59 60.44
N ALA A 6 42.93 -11.38 60.24
CA ALA A 6 42.59 -11.98 58.97
C ALA A 6 41.64 -11.01 58.24
N PHE A 7 42.09 -10.44 57.11
CA PHE A 7 41.25 -9.67 56.20
C PHE A 7 40.51 -10.62 55.22
N SER A 8 39.21 -10.74 55.35
CA SER A 8 38.39 -11.46 54.39
C SER A 8 38.04 -10.51 53.21
N LEU A 9 38.55 -10.82 52.04
CA LEU A 9 38.25 -10.13 50.82
C LEU A 9 36.93 -10.67 50.24
N ILE A 10 35.84 -9.88 50.30
CA ILE A 10 34.58 -10.21 49.65
C ILE A 10 34.66 -9.73 48.21
N VAL A 11 34.81 -10.65 47.25
CA VAL A 11 34.73 -10.36 45.81
C VAL A 11 33.25 -10.43 45.42
N VAL A 12 32.63 -9.27 45.17
CA VAL A 12 31.26 -9.18 44.61
C VAL A 12 31.35 -9.28 43.09
N PHE A 13 30.93 -10.41 42.56
CA PHE A 13 30.75 -10.59 41.12
C PHE A 13 29.46 -9.88 40.67
N PHE A 14 29.58 -8.75 39.99
CA PHE A 14 28.49 -8.15 39.24
C PHE A 14 28.28 -8.93 37.93
N ILE A 15 27.28 -9.82 37.91
CA ILE A 15 26.82 -10.42 36.66
C ILE A 15 25.94 -9.35 35.98
N GLY A 16 26.51 -8.61 35.04
CA GLY A 16 25.76 -7.73 34.14
C GLY A 16 24.87 -8.58 33.23
N VAL A 17 23.59 -8.61 33.48
CA VAL A 17 22.61 -9.18 32.54
C VAL A 17 22.53 -8.21 31.38
N PHE A 18 23.23 -8.47 30.27
CA PHE A 18 23.00 -7.81 29.02
C PHE A 18 21.64 -8.27 28.47
N VAL A 19 20.59 -7.49 28.69
CA VAL A 19 19.34 -7.68 28.00
C VAL A 19 19.57 -7.19 26.57
N PHE A 20 19.89 -8.09 25.67
CA PHE A 20 19.78 -7.79 24.23
C PHE A 20 18.28 -7.63 23.94
N SER A 21 17.84 -6.39 23.78
CA SER A 21 16.54 -6.11 23.15
C SER A 21 16.67 -6.63 21.72
N GLN A 22 16.05 -7.73 21.42
CA GLN A 22 15.91 -8.21 20.06
C GLN A 22 15.03 -7.20 19.34
N GLU A 23 15.55 -6.54 18.30
CA GLU A 23 14.73 -5.63 17.47
C GLU A 23 13.48 -6.37 16.99
N SER A 24 12.34 -5.68 17.05
CA SER A 24 11.08 -6.25 16.58
C SER A 24 11.17 -6.43 15.05
N LYS A 25 10.64 -7.54 14.55
CA LYS A 25 10.56 -7.77 13.10
C LYS A 25 9.41 -6.97 12.54
N THR A 26 9.74 -5.97 11.73
CA THR A 26 8.72 -5.16 11.06
C THR A 26 8.12 -5.91 9.88
N LYS A 27 6.79 -5.88 9.78
CA LYS A 27 5.99 -6.53 8.75
C LYS A 27 4.94 -5.58 8.21
N VAL A 28 4.60 -5.74 6.94
CA VAL A 28 3.67 -4.84 6.24
C VAL A 28 2.53 -5.62 5.61
N ILE A 29 1.31 -5.17 5.85
CA ILE A 29 0.12 -5.57 5.10
C ILE A 29 -0.45 -4.32 4.44
N PHE A 30 -0.66 -4.35 3.14
CA PHE A 30 -1.50 -3.36 2.50
C PHE A 30 -2.78 -4.01 2.00
N VAL A 31 -3.89 -3.34 2.28
CA VAL A 31 -5.23 -3.80 1.91
C VAL A 31 -5.82 -2.80 0.96
N LEU A 32 -6.25 -3.29 -0.17
CA LEU A 32 -6.97 -2.51 -1.15
C LEU A 32 -8.41 -2.99 -1.18
N VAL A 33 -9.33 -2.08 -0.86
CA VAL A 33 -10.77 -2.31 -0.90
C VAL A 33 -11.36 -1.50 -2.05
N ASP A 34 -12.08 -2.17 -2.93
CA ASP A 34 -12.44 -1.59 -4.22
C ASP A 34 -13.56 -0.54 -4.14
N GLY A 35 -13.36 0.59 -4.81
CA GLY A 35 -14.41 1.51 -5.22
C GLY A 35 -15.13 2.29 -4.12
N ILE A 36 -14.44 2.79 -3.10
CA ILE A 36 -15.04 3.55 -2.00
C ILE A 36 -14.50 4.98 -1.97
N SER A 37 -15.31 5.97 -2.38
CA SER A 37 -14.94 7.39 -2.25
C SER A 37 -14.81 7.83 -0.79
N SER A 38 -14.03 8.88 -0.50
CA SER A 38 -13.82 9.36 0.87
C SER A 38 -15.10 9.82 1.54
N ASP A 39 -16.02 10.45 0.79
CA ASP A 39 -17.32 10.87 1.33
C ASP A 39 -18.22 9.69 1.73
N ALA A 40 -18.04 8.52 1.09
CA ALA A 40 -18.78 7.30 1.42
C ALA A 40 -18.22 6.64 2.69
N ILE A 41 -16.89 6.49 2.81
CA ILE A 41 -16.28 5.89 4.00
C ILE A 41 -16.50 6.76 5.25
N GLU A 42 -16.43 8.08 5.12
CA GLU A 42 -16.65 9.02 6.22
C GLU A 42 -18.10 9.08 6.70
N LYS A 43 -19.06 8.65 5.87
CA LYS A 43 -20.49 8.59 6.20
C LYS A 43 -20.88 7.34 6.97
N VAL A 44 -20.11 6.27 6.86
CA VAL A 44 -20.42 4.95 7.43
C VAL A 44 -19.64 4.74 8.73
N GLU A 45 -20.28 4.20 9.75
CA GLU A 45 -19.58 3.76 10.96
C GLU A 45 -18.64 2.58 10.64
N THR A 46 -17.35 2.81 10.84
CA THR A 46 -16.25 1.87 10.55
C THR A 46 -15.33 1.72 11.77
N PRO A 47 -15.83 1.09 12.86
CA PRO A 47 -15.13 1.10 14.14
C PRO A 47 -13.74 0.46 14.11
N ASN A 48 -13.47 -0.49 13.21
CA ASN A 48 -12.16 -1.12 13.10
C ASN A 48 -11.16 -0.21 12.38
N LEU A 49 -11.57 0.44 11.29
CA LEU A 49 -10.76 1.45 10.61
C LEU A 49 -10.51 2.66 11.51
N ASP A 50 -11.53 3.12 12.25
CA ASP A 50 -11.40 4.22 13.20
C ASP A 50 -10.39 3.90 14.31
N ALA A 51 -10.43 2.68 14.84
CA ALA A 51 -9.49 2.24 15.87
C ALA A 51 -8.05 2.15 15.31
N LEU A 52 -7.88 1.69 14.09
CA LEU A 52 -6.59 1.63 13.42
C LEU A 52 -6.06 3.03 13.09
N ALA A 53 -6.91 3.93 12.58
CA ALA A 53 -6.58 5.33 12.31
C ALA A 53 -6.17 6.08 13.59
N LYS A 54 -6.74 5.73 14.75
CA LYS A 54 -6.38 6.30 16.05
C LYS A 54 -4.96 5.94 16.48
N GLU A 55 -4.44 4.80 16.05
CA GLU A 55 -3.05 4.42 16.32
C GLU A 55 -2.04 5.16 15.44
N GLY A 56 -2.38 5.44 14.19
CA GLY A 56 -1.54 6.14 13.21
C GLY A 56 -2.25 7.35 12.61
N GLY A 57 -3.08 7.14 11.59
CA GLY A 57 -3.80 8.24 10.95
C GLY A 57 -4.79 7.82 9.87
N TYR A 58 -5.65 8.78 9.54
CA TYR A 58 -6.51 8.81 8.37
C TYR A 58 -6.21 10.08 7.56
N THR A 59 -6.23 9.98 6.25
CA THR A 59 -6.18 11.14 5.35
C THR A 59 -6.99 10.86 4.09
N ARG A 60 -7.56 11.91 3.51
CA ARG A 60 -8.07 11.84 2.13
C ARG A 60 -6.90 11.79 1.18
N ALA A 61 -7.05 11.00 0.12
CA ALA A 61 -6.03 10.79 -0.89
C ALA A 61 -6.60 10.98 -2.30
N TYR A 62 -5.78 10.79 -3.32
CA TYR A 62 -6.26 10.85 -4.70
C TYR A 62 -5.63 9.78 -5.58
N VAL A 63 -6.32 9.53 -6.70
CA VAL A 63 -5.87 8.69 -7.81
C VAL A 63 -6.02 9.43 -9.14
N GLY A 64 -5.61 8.79 -10.23
CA GLY A 64 -5.82 9.34 -11.57
C GLY A 64 -4.75 10.31 -12.03
N GLY A 65 -3.60 10.38 -11.35
CA GLY A 65 -2.48 11.25 -11.74
C GLY A 65 -2.79 12.74 -11.62
N GLN A 66 -2.10 13.55 -12.38
CA GLN A 66 -2.36 14.99 -12.48
C GLN A 66 -3.45 15.23 -13.51
N LYS A 67 -4.58 15.80 -13.07
CA LYS A 67 -5.70 16.14 -13.97
C LYS A 67 -5.26 17.13 -15.03
N ASP A 68 -5.63 16.87 -16.26
CA ASP A 68 -5.23 17.62 -17.46
C ASP A 68 -3.71 17.68 -17.68
N GLY A 69 -2.94 16.82 -16.99
CA GLY A 69 -1.49 16.75 -17.04
C GLY A 69 -0.93 15.46 -17.67
N TYR A 70 0.41 15.36 -17.70
CA TYR A 70 1.11 14.25 -18.35
C TYR A 70 0.86 12.89 -17.68
N SER A 71 0.58 12.88 -16.39
CA SER A 71 0.33 11.65 -15.62
C SER A 71 -1.15 11.33 -15.46
N GLU A 72 -2.06 12.08 -16.13
CA GLU A 72 -3.48 11.77 -16.04
C GLU A 72 -3.77 10.33 -16.41
N SER A 73 -4.51 9.64 -15.55
CA SER A 73 -4.79 8.22 -15.65
C SER A 73 -6.27 7.95 -15.38
N PRO A 74 -6.90 6.97 -16.04
CA PRO A 74 -8.27 6.57 -15.70
C PRO A 74 -8.38 6.14 -14.24
N THR A 75 -9.49 6.49 -13.59
CA THR A 75 -9.83 6.02 -12.24
C THR A 75 -10.50 4.65 -12.32
N ILE A 76 -9.73 3.67 -12.83
CA ILE A 76 -10.14 2.28 -13.06
C ILE A 76 -9.34 1.38 -12.11
N PRO A 77 -9.95 0.32 -11.56
CA PRO A 77 -9.34 -0.54 -10.55
C PRO A 77 -7.89 -0.95 -10.85
N SER A 78 -7.65 -1.70 -11.91
CA SER A 78 -6.30 -2.18 -12.26
C SER A 78 -5.25 -1.08 -12.46
N VAL A 79 -5.69 0.13 -12.84
CA VAL A 79 -4.82 1.31 -12.97
C VAL A 79 -4.40 1.82 -11.58
N GLY A 80 -5.36 1.92 -10.67
CA GLY A 80 -5.13 2.29 -9.27
C GLY A 80 -4.25 1.26 -8.55
N TYR A 81 -4.52 -0.04 -8.74
CA TYR A 81 -3.72 -1.11 -8.14
C TYR A 81 -2.27 -1.04 -8.59
N ASN A 82 -2.03 -0.89 -9.90
CA ASN A 82 -0.67 -0.86 -10.41
C ASN A 82 0.06 0.43 -10.03
N SER A 83 -0.67 1.54 -9.90
CA SER A 83 -0.12 2.79 -9.38
C SER A 83 0.34 2.65 -7.92
N LEU A 84 -0.43 1.95 -7.07
CA LEU A 84 -0.03 1.63 -5.71
C LEU A 84 1.19 0.69 -5.69
N LEU A 85 1.15 -0.37 -6.50
CA LEU A 85 2.20 -1.40 -6.52
C LEU A 85 3.55 -0.86 -6.96
N THR A 86 3.57 0.09 -7.90
CA THR A 86 4.81 0.62 -8.53
C THR A 86 5.24 1.97 -7.96
N GLY A 87 4.35 2.68 -7.25
CA GLY A 87 4.60 4.07 -6.85
C GLY A 87 4.69 5.04 -8.03
N ALA A 88 4.15 4.66 -9.19
CA ALA A 88 4.20 5.45 -10.43
C ALA A 88 2.82 5.50 -11.09
N TRP A 89 2.57 6.52 -11.92
CA TRP A 89 1.31 6.67 -12.64
C TRP A 89 1.28 5.87 -13.96
N ALA A 90 0.09 5.76 -14.57
CA ALA A 90 -0.14 4.90 -15.74
C ALA A 90 0.70 5.27 -16.97
N ASN A 91 1.07 6.52 -17.15
CA ASN A 91 1.98 6.96 -18.21
C ASN A 91 3.36 6.28 -18.15
N LYS A 92 3.75 5.76 -16.99
CA LYS A 92 4.98 5.01 -16.74
C LYS A 92 4.74 3.50 -16.75
N HIS A 93 3.85 2.99 -15.91
CA HIS A 93 3.62 1.55 -15.77
C HIS A 93 2.74 0.93 -16.87
N ASN A 94 2.10 1.75 -17.71
CA ASN A 94 1.36 1.36 -18.92
C ASN A 94 0.16 0.41 -18.70
N VAL A 95 -0.43 0.40 -17.52
CA VAL A 95 -1.72 -0.26 -17.26
C VAL A 95 -2.81 0.80 -17.34
N TRP A 96 -3.72 0.64 -18.32
CA TRP A 96 -4.77 1.63 -18.65
C TRP A 96 -6.19 1.09 -18.44
N GLY A 97 -6.32 -0.13 -17.94
CA GLY A 97 -7.60 -0.78 -17.67
C GLY A 97 -7.45 -2.28 -17.44
N HIS A 98 -8.57 -2.95 -17.15
CA HIS A 98 -8.63 -4.38 -16.76
C HIS A 98 -8.01 -5.36 -17.76
N SER A 99 -7.86 -4.98 -19.02
CA SER A 99 -7.24 -5.87 -20.01
C SER A 99 -5.75 -6.13 -19.77
N ILE A 100 -5.05 -5.25 -19.05
CA ILE A 100 -3.63 -5.33 -18.66
C ILE A 100 -2.76 -5.85 -19.83
N LYS A 101 -2.91 -5.22 -21.00
CA LYS A 101 -2.36 -5.76 -22.27
C LYS A 101 -0.84 -5.76 -22.35
N ALA A 102 -0.20 -4.73 -21.81
CA ALA A 102 1.22 -4.50 -21.97
C ALA A 102 1.81 -3.72 -20.79
N PRO A 103 1.77 -4.26 -19.56
CA PRO A 103 2.35 -3.58 -18.41
C PRO A 103 3.85 -3.37 -18.64
N ASN A 104 4.33 -2.20 -18.24
CA ASN A 104 5.74 -1.88 -18.32
C ASN A 104 6.44 -2.33 -17.03
N TYR A 105 6.90 -3.55 -16.99
CA TYR A 105 7.58 -4.14 -15.83
C TYR A 105 8.96 -3.55 -15.51
N ASN A 106 9.44 -2.55 -16.26
CA ASN A 106 10.61 -1.77 -15.85
C ASN A 106 10.31 -0.90 -14.62
N TYR A 107 9.04 -0.54 -14.42
CA TYR A 107 8.56 0.06 -13.17
C TYR A 107 8.25 -1.06 -12.18
N TRP A 108 9.17 -1.27 -11.26
CA TRP A 108 9.11 -2.41 -10.35
C TRP A 108 7.98 -2.28 -9.35
N THR A 109 7.26 -3.36 -9.14
CA THR A 109 6.31 -3.48 -8.03
C THR A 109 7.05 -3.60 -6.70
N ILE A 110 6.38 -3.28 -5.59
CA ILE A 110 6.91 -3.50 -4.23
C ILE A 110 7.39 -4.94 -4.03
N PHE A 111 6.70 -5.93 -4.63
CA PHE A 111 7.10 -7.34 -4.55
C PHE A 111 8.45 -7.61 -5.21
N ARG A 112 8.68 -7.01 -6.38
CA ARG A 112 9.97 -7.13 -7.06
C ARG A 112 11.07 -6.45 -6.25
N PHE A 113 10.85 -5.26 -5.71
CA PHE A 113 11.80 -4.60 -4.82
C PHE A 113 12.16 -5.49 -3.62
N VAL A 114 11.16 -6.10 -2.98
CA VAL A 114 11.41 -7.02 -1.85
C VAL A 114 12.24 -8.22 -2.29
N LYS A 115 11.87 -8.90 -3.37
CA LYS A 115 12.56 -10.12 -3.81
C LYS A 115 14.00 -9.87 -4.30
N GLU A 116 14.26 -8.72 -4.91
CA GLU A 116 15.59 -8.38 -5.40
C GLU A 116 16.53 -7.87 -4.28
N HIS A 117 16.01 -7.08 -3.32
CA HIS A 117 16.84 -6.47 -2.26
C HIS A 117 16.85 -7.26 -0.95
N ARG A 118 15.79 -7.96 -0.63
CA ARG A 118 15.58 -8.70 0.63
C ARG A 118 14.92 -10.06 0.35
N PRO A 119 15.58 -10.95 -0.41
CA PRO A 119 15.01 -12.24 -0.85
C PRO A 119 14.61 -13.17 0.30
N GLU A 120 15.15 -12.96 1.50
CA GLU A 120 14.79 -13.68 2.72
C GLU A 120 13.41 -13.30 3.26
N LEU A 121 12.86 -12.14 2.88
CA LEU A 121 11.54 -11.72 3.31
C LEU A 121 10.46 -12.52 2.60
N LYS A 122 9.52 -13.03 3.37
CA LYS A 122 8.38 -13.78 2.86
C LYS A 122 7.30 -12.84 2.34
N THR A 123 6.80 -13.12 1.16
CA THR A 123 5.78 -12.33 0.48
C THR A 123 4.51 -13.13 0.27
N ALA A 124 3.37 -12.45 0.36
CA ALA A 124 2.07 -13.08 0.20
C ALA A 124 1.09 -12.20 -0.59
N ILE A 125 0.18 -12.84 -1.32
CA ILE A 125 -1.00 -12.18 -1.89
C ILE A 125 -2.26 -12.98 -1.53
N PHE A 126 -3.30 -12.27 -1.15
CA PHE A 126 -4.63 -12.76 -0.85
C PHE A 126 -5.62 -11.92 -1.64
N SER A 127 -6.19 -12.47 -2.69
CA SER A 127 -6.89 -11.66 -3.69
C SER A 127 -8.15 -12.33 -4.19
N THR A 128 -9.20 -11.56 -4.32
CA THR A 128 -10.43 -11.98 -4.99
C THR A 128 -10.22 -12.08 -6.51
N TRP A 129 -9.21 -11.41 -7.07
CA TRP A 129 -8.92 -11.39 -8.49
C TRP A 129 -7.52 -11.94 -8.82
N LEU A 130 -7.46 -12.99 -9.66
CA LEU A 130 -6.23 -13.71 -10.05
C LEU A 130 -5.21 -12.83 -10.79
N ASP A 131 -5.69 -11.91 -11.64
CA ASP A 131 -4.82 -11.07 -12.47
C ASP A 131 -3.95 -10.11 -11.64
N ASN A 132 -4.31 -9.86 -10.40
CA ASN A 132 -3.47 -9.12 -9.45
C ASN A 132 -2.09 -9.78 -9.28
N ARG A 133 -2.03 -11.07 -9.11
CA ARG A 133 -0.78 -11.83 -9.01
C ARG A 133 -0.14 -12.07 -10.37
N THR A 134 -0.92 -12.60 -11.30
CA THR A 134 -0.37 -13.14 -12.55
C THR A 134 0.03 -12.07 -13.56
N LYS A 135 -0.66 -10.90 -13.54
CA LYS A 135 -0.40 -9.80 -14.49
C LYS A 135 0.16 -8.55 -13.83
N LEU A 136 -0.42 -8.07 -12.71
CA LEU A 136 0.06 -6.83 -12.09
C LEU A 136 1.37 -7.05 -11.35
N VAL A 137 1.45 -8.03 -10.45
CA VAL A 137 2.72 -8.44 -9.84
C VAL A 137 3.63 -9.09 -10.89
N GLY A 138 3.05 -9.85 -11.82
CA GLY A 138 3.77 -10.54 -12.89
C GLY A 138 4.61 -11.69 -12.34
N GLU A 139 4.08 -12.46 -11.39
CA GLU A 139 4.78 -13.60 -10.80
C GLU A 139 5.24 -14.58 -11.90
N GLU A 140 6.47 -15.07 -11.76
CA GLU A 140 7.14 -16.02 -12.66
C GLU A 140 7.30 -15.52 -14.11
N LEU A 141 7.08 -14.24 -14.40
CA LEU A 141 7.34 -13.71 -15.74
C LEU A 141 8.83 -13.34 -15.89
N PRO A 142 9.46 -13.63 -17.05
CA PRO A 142 10.83 -13.19 -17.31
C PRO A 142 11.01 -11.69 -17.22
N ALA A 143 10.00 -10.89 -17.60
CA ALA A 143 10.02 -9.43 -17.54
C ALA A 143 10.08 -8.86 -16.11
N THR A 144 9.66 -9.64 -15.10
CA THR A 144 9.74 -9.27 -13.69
C THR A 144 10.94 -9.89 -12.97
N GLY A 145 11.86 -10.56 -13.72
CA GLY A 145 12.98 -11.28 -13.13
C GLY A 145 12.58 -12.65 -12.57
N ASN A 146 11.45 -13.22 -13.00
CA ASN A 146 10.90 -14.49 -12.52
C ASN A 146 10.69 -14.50 -11.00
N ILE A 147 10.30 -13.36 -10.42
CA ILE A 147 10.00 -13.30 -8.98
C ILE A 147 8.93 -14.33 -8.62
N LYS A 148 9.06 -14.90 -7.43
CA LYS A 148 8.12 -15.87 -6.88
C LYS A 148 7.66 -15.44 -5.51
N LEU A 149 6.34 -15.45 -5.30
CA LEU A 149 5.74 -15.20 -4.00
C LEU A 149 5.83 -16.46 -3.13
N ASP A 150 6.00 -16.29 -1.82
CA ASP A 150 6.07 -17.43 -0.89
C ASP A 150 4.68 -18.03 -0.66
N TYR A 151 3.65 -17.18 -0.65
CA TYR A 151 2.27 -17.59 -0.44
C TYR A 151 1.35 -16.84 -1.40
N HIS A 152 0.37 -17.54 -1.94
CA HIS A 152 -0.72 -16.93 -2.71
C HIS A 152 -2.04 -17.63 -2.40
N PHE A 153 -3.12 -16.86 -2.45
CA PHE A 153 -4.47 -17.31 -2.17
C PHE A 153 -5.43 -16.49 -3.02
N ASP A 154 -5.68 -16.97 -4.25
CA ASP A 154 -6.42 -16.27 -5.30
C ASP A 154 -7.02 -17.24 -6.32
N GLY A 155 -7.72 -16.72 -7.33
CA GLY A 155 -8.29 -17.52 -8.44
C GLY A 155 -9.67 -18.09 -8.13
N PHE A 156 -10.30 -17.70 -7.04
CA PHE A 156 -11.61 -18.23 -6.62
C PHE A 156 -12.75 -17.76 -7.51
N GLU A 157 -12.61 -16.62 -8.17
CA GLU A 157 -13.57 -16.10 -9.14
C GLU A 157 -13.70 -17.00 -10.38
N LEU A 158 -12.74 -17.89 -10.59
CA LEU A 158 -12.76 -18.87 -11.66
C LEU A 158 -13.36 -20.23 -11.22
N ASP A 159 -13.51 -20.47 -9.91
CA ASP A 159 -14.09 -21.69 -9.37
C ASP A 159 -15.61 -21.56 -9.21
N THR A 160 -16.32 -21.70 -10.31
CA THR A 160 -17.79 -21.61 -10.35
C THR A 160 -18.52 -22.78 -9.64
N ILE A 161 -17.77 -23.78 -9.16
CA ILE A 161 -18.33 -24.89 -8.37
C ILE A 161 -18.35 -24.52 -6.89
N ALA A 162 -17.23 -24.05 -6.35
CA ALA A 162 -17.15 -23.60 -4.95
C ALA A 162 -17.83 -22.25 -4.75
N PHE A 163 -17.74 -21.36 -5.74
CA PHE A 163 -18.33 -20.01 -5.72
C PHE A 163 -19.23 -19.82 -6.96
N PRO A 164 -20.42 -20.43 -6.98
CA PRO A 164 -21.36 -20.28 -8.10
C PRO A 164 -21.75 -18.83 -8.29
N HIS A 165 -21.57 -18.32 -9.51
CA HIS A 165 -21.94 -16.95 -9.85
C HIS A 165 -23.45 -16.75 -9.72
N ASP A 166 -23.85 -15.62 -9.18
CA ASP A 166 -25.24 -15.23 -8.98
C ASP A 166 -25.45 -13.77 -9.41
N ASP A 167 -26.71 -13.41 -9.71
CA ASP A 167 -27.07 -12.08 -10.17
C ASP A 167 -26.91 -10.99 -9.07
N ASP A 168 -26.80 -11.41 -7.82
CA ASP A 168 -26.65 -10.52 -6.67
C ASP A 168 -25.17 -10.31 -6.28
N THR A 169 -24.24 -10.92 -7.01
CA THR A 169 -22.79 -10.88 -6.76
C THR A 169 -22.37 -11.36 -5.36
N LEU A 170 -23.26 -12.15 -4.72
CA LEU A 170 -22.97 -12.71 -3.39
C LEU A 170 -21.79 -13.69 -3.40
N TYR A 171 -21.45 -14.24 -4.56
CA TYR A 171 -20.28 -15.09 -4.71
C TYR A 171 -19.00 -14.29 -4.45
N ILE A 172 -18.91 -13.01 -4.87
CA ILE A 172 -17.76 -12.13 -4.59
C ILE A 172 -17.66 -11.86 -3.08
N HIS A 173 -18.79 -11.58 -2.41
CA HIS A 173 -18.78 -11.48 -0.95
C HIS A 173 -18.24 -12.74 -0.26
N LYS A 174 -18.63 -13.94 -0.74
CA LYS A 174 -18.11 -15.21 -0.20
C LYS A 174 -16.63 -15.38 -0.45
N ILE A 175 -16.13 -14.94 -1.61
CA ILE A 175 -14.70 -14.96 -1.92
C ILE A 175 -13.95 -14.00 -1.01
N ASP A 176 -14.43 -12.75 -0.83
CA ASP A 176 -13.83 -11.78 0.08
C ASP A 176 -13.77 -12.31 1.53
N GLU A 177 -14.83 -12.98 2.00
CA GLU A 177 -14.85 -13.64 3.30
C GLU A 177 -13.79 -14.75 3.39
N HIS A 178 -13.65 -15.55 2.35
CA HIS A 178 -12.65 -16.61 2.26
C HIS A 178 -11.23 -16.06 2.25
N VAL A 179 -10.97 -15.05 1.41
CA VAL A 179 -9.69 -14.31 1.33
C VAL A 179 -9.34 -13.71 2.69
N THR A 180 -10.29 -13.04 3.35
CA THR A 180 -10.08 -12.44 4.67
C THR A 180 -9.71 -13.47 5.74
N ASN A 181 -10.45 -14.58 5.80
CA ASN A 181 -10.23 -15.62 6.79
C ASN A 181 -8.85 -16.29 6.59
N GLU A 182 -8.48 -16.56 5.34
CA GLU A 182 -7.16 -17.11 5.03
C GLU A 182 -6.04 -16.10 5.29
N THR A 183 -6.24 -14.81 4.97
CA THR A 183 -5.28 -13.77 5.37
C THR A 183 -5.02 -13.80 6.88
N ALA A 184 -6.08 -13.77 7.69
CA ALA A 184 -5.95 -13.80 9.14
C ALA A 184 -5.28 -15.09 9.64
N ARG A 185 -5.56 -16.24 9.00
CA ARG A 185 -4.91 -17.52 9.30
C ARG A 185 -3.42 -17.49 8.97
N TYR A 186 -3.04 -17.08 7.74
CA TYR A 186 -1.63 -17.00 7.33
C TYR A 186 -0.84 -15.99 8.15
N VAL A 187 -1.42 -14.83 8.46
CA VAL A 187 -0.80 -13.88 9.39
C VAL A 187 -0.45 -14.55 10.71
N LYS A 188 -1.37 -15.32 11.29
CA LYS A 188 -1.14 -16.01 12.58
C LYS A 188 -0.13 -17.15 12.49
N THR A 189 -0.10 -17.92 11.40
CA THR A 189 0.70 -19.16 11.27
C THR A 189 2.02 -18.95 10.54
N GLU A 190 2.04 -18.24 9.43
CA GLU A 190 3.20 -18.08 8.54
C GLU A 190 3.87 -16.71 8.68
N ALA A 191 3.10 -15.69 9.09
CA ALA A 191 3.55 -14.31 9.31
C ALA A 191 4.41 -13.77 8.15
N PRO A 192 3.86 -13.62 6.92
CA PRO A 192 4.59 -13.03 5.82
C PRO A 192 5.10 -11.63 6.15
N ASP A 193 6.23 -11.23 5.57
CA ASP A 193 6.84 -9.92 5.85
C ASP A 193 6.22 -8.79 5.02
N LEU A 194 5.73 -9.13 3.82
CA LEU A 194 4.91 -8.25 2.97
C LEU A 194 3.69 -9.01 2.47
N SER A 195 2.51 -8.45 2.68
CA SER A 195 1.25 -9.03 2.18
C SER A 195 0.40 -8.00 1.46
N TRP A 196 -0.17 -8.39 0.33
CA TRP A 196 -1.24 -7.66 -0.34
C TRP A 196 -2.57 -8.39 -0.13
N VAL A 197 -3.58 -7.66 0.34
CA VAL A 197 -4.96 -8.14 0.44
C VAL A 197 -5.84 -7.30 -0.48
N TYR A 198 -6.62 -7.96 -1.33
CA TYR A 198 -7.58 -7.30 -2.22
C TYR A 198 -8.99 -7.84 -1.99
N LEU A 199 -9.94 -6.92 -1.77
CA LEU A 199 -11.37 -7.20 -1.54
C LEU A 199 -12.21 -6.40 -2.54
N GLU A 200 -13.14 -7.06 -3.23
CA GLU A 200 -13.85 -6.52 -4.40
C GLU A 200 -15.32 -6.16 -4.12
N TYR A 201 -15.97 -6.81 -3.17
CA TYR A 201 -17.44 -6.76 -3.00
C TYR A 201 -18.02 -5.36 -2.88
N THR A 202 -17.30 -4.41 -2.33
CA THR A 202 -17.75 -3.01 -2.22
C THR A 202 -17.94 -2.36 -3.59
N ASP A 203 -17.09 -2.67 -4.57
CA ASP A 203 -17.23 -2.13 -5.93
C ASP A 203 -18.47 -2.70 -6.64
N ASP A 204 -18.71 -4.00 -6.56
CA ASP A 204 -19.90 -4.66 -7.09
C ASP A 204 -21.19 -4.05 -6.53
N MET A 205 -21.23 -3.82 -5.22
CA MET A 205 -22.38 -3.19 -4.59
C MET A 205 -22.55 -1.74 -5.02
N GLY A 206 -21.46 -1.01 -5.22
CA GLY A 206 -21.46 0.31 -5.80
C GLY A 206 -22.00 0.32 -7.23
N HIS A 207 -21.51 -0.55 -8.10
CA HIS A 207 -22.01 -0.66 -9.49
C HIS A 207 -23.49 -0.97 -9.54
N LYS A 208 -23.94 -1.89 -8.71
CA LYS A 208 -25.33 -2.33 -8.72
C LYS A 208 -26.30 -1.31 -8.12
N TYR A 209 -25.96 -0.74 -6.98
CA TYR A 209 -26.89 0.05 -6.18
C TYR A 209 -26.51 1.52 -6.03
N GLY A 210 -25.29 1.92 -6.39
CA GLY A 210 -24.80 3.29 -6.21
C GLY A 210 -24.76 3.70 -4.74
N ASP A 211 -24.93 4.98 -4.48
CA ASP A 211 -24.96 5.57 -3.13
C ASP A 211 -26.22 5.12 -2.35
N SER A 212 -26.22 3.90 -1.85
CA SER A 212 -27.38 3.24 -1.25
C SER A 212 -27.05 2.56 0.07
N GLN A 213 -28.10 2.13 0.80
CA GLN A 213 -27.92 1.38 2.04
C GLN A 213 -27.20 0.04 1.80
N GLN A 214 -27.39 -0.58 0.64
CA GLN A 214 -26.73 -1.82 0.26
C GLN A 214 -25.22 -1.62 0.14
N PHE A 215 -24.79 -0.55 -0.53
CA PHE A 215 -23.38 -0.18 -0.62
C PHE A 215 -22.78 0.17 0.75
N TYR A 216 -23.49 0.95 1.57
CA TYR A 216 -23.03 1.27 2.94
C TYR A 216 -22.97 0.04 3.84
N ASN A 217 -23.83 -0.95 3.65
CA ASN A 217 -23.75 -2.23 4.34
C ASN A 217 -22.52 -3.04 3.89
N ALA A 218 -22.15 -3.01 2.60
CA ALA A 218 -20.94 -3.65 2.11
C ALA A 218 -19.68 -3.01 2.74
N ILE A 219 -19.66 -1.68 2.92
CA ILE A 219 -18.57 -0.99 3.63
C ILE A 219 -18.48 -1.46 5.10
N LYS A 220 -19.59 -1.67 5.80
CA LYS A 220 -19.58 -2.23 7.17
C LYS A 220 -19.06 -3.66 7.23
N ILE A 221 -19.38 -4.47 6.23
CA ILE A 221 -18.83 -5.83 6.09
C ILE A 221 -17.32 -5.77 5.90
N MET A 222 -16.85 -4.92 4.98
CA MET A 222 -15.42 -4.69 4.73
C MET A 222 -14.70 -4.23 6.01
N ASP A 223 -15.25 -3.29 6.77
CA ASP A 223 -14.66 -2.87 8.06
C ASP A 223 -14.50 -4.05 9.04
N SER A 224 -15.49 -4.94 9.10
CA SER A 224 -15.39 -6.17 9.91
C SER A 224 -14.32 -7.14 9.40
N GLN A 225 -14.12 -7.20 8.07
CA GLN A 225 -13.05 -7.99 7.45
C GLN A 225 -11.67 -7.44 7.83
N ILE A 226 -11.48 -6.12 7.74
CA ILE A 226 -10.27 -5.44 8.22
C ILE A 226 -10.02 -5.72 9.71
N GLY A 227 -11.06 -5.67 10.52
CA GLY A 227 -10.97 -5.98 11.95
C GLY A 227 -10.36 -7.34 12.23
N ARG A 228 -10.77 -8.39 11.51
CA ARG A 228 -10.23 -9.76 11.65
C ARG A 228 -8.75 -9.86 11.25
N ILE A 229 -8.35 -9.15 10.19
CA ILE A 229 -6.95 -9.09 9.76
C ILE A 229 -6.12 -8.37 10.83
N TRP A 230 -6.61 -7.24 11.31
CA TRP A 230 -5.92 -6.48 12.35
C TRP A 230 -5.78 -7.25 13.67
N GLU A 231 -6.83 -7.93 14.14
CA GLU A 231 -6.74 -8.83 15.31
C GLU A 231 -5.65 -9.90 15.14
N ALA A 232 -5.49 -10.43 13.93
CA ALA A 232 -4.44 -11.40 13.66
C ALA A 232 -3.04 -10.79 13.81
N THR A 233 -2.82 -9.55 13.35
CA THR A 233 -1.54 -8.84 13.51
C THR A 233 -1.28 -8.48 14.97
N GLN A 234 -2.29 -8.04 15.71
CA GLN A 234 -2.18 -7.78 17.15
C GLN A 234 -1.83 -9.04 17.95
N TYR A 235 -2.41 -10.19 17.58
CA TYR A 235 -2.02 -11.47 18.15
C TYR A 235 -0.53 -11.76 17.93
N ARG A 236 -0.01 -11.51 16.72
CA ARG A 236 1.41 -11.69 16.40
C ARG A 236 2.30 -10.73 17.17
N ALA A 237 1.95 -9.44 17.16
CA ALA A 237 2.69 -8.41 17.88
C ALA A 237 2.84 -8.77 19.39
N LYS A 238 1.75 -9.24 20.00
CA LYS A 238 1.72 -9.62 21.41
C LYS A 238 2.58 -10.85 21.74
N ASN A 239 2.65 -11.84 20.83
CA ASN A 239 3.20 -13.17 21.14
C ASN A 239 4.58 -13.43 20.51
N PHE A 240 5.03 -12.65 19.52
CA PHE A 240 6.21 -12.98 18.70
C PHE A 240 7.20 -11.81 18.51
N ASN A 241 7.07 -10.73 19.25
CA ASN A 241 7.90 -9.53 19.12
C ASN A 241 7.97 -9.03 17.66
N GLU A 242 6.80 -8.88 17.03
CA GLU A 242 6.66 -8.38 15.68
C GLU A 242 5.97 -7.02 15.69
N ASP A 243 6.37 -6.12 14.79
CA ASP A 243 5.74 -4.83 14.54
C ASP A 243 5.03 -4.87 13.19
N TRP A 244 3.69 -4.79 13.22
CA TRP A 244 2.86 -4.92 12.03
C TRP A 244 2.31 -3.57 11.62
N GLN A 245 2.70 -3.15 10.42
CA GLN A 245 2.20 -1.92 9.80
C GLN A 245 1.15 -2.25 8.73
N LEU A 246 -0.04 -1.65 8.89
CA LEU A 246 -1.16 -1.80 7.97
C LEU A 246 -1.34 -0.50 7.18
N TRP A 247 -1.53 -0.64 5.86
CA TRP A 247 -1.96 0.42 4.96
C TRP A 247 -3.24 -0.01 4.27
N ILE A 248 -4.34 0.67 4.54
CA ILE A 248 -5.64 0.37 3.94
C ILE A 248 -6.05 1.56 3.09
N THR A 249 -6.45 1.28 1.85
CA THR A 249 -6.85 2.29 0.88
C THR A 249 -7.88 1.73 -0.08
N THR A 250 -8.42 2.61 -0.92
CA THR A 250 -9.22 2.27 -2.09
C THR A 250 -8.53 2.78 -3.35
N ASP A 251 -8.85 2.21 -4.48
CA ASP A 251 -8.21 2.46 -5.77
C ASP A 251 -8.89 3.55 -6.61
N HIS A 252 -10.17 3.84 -6.35
CA HIS A 252 -10.93 4.93 -6.95
C HIS A 252 -12.16 5.30 -6.12
N GLY A 253 -12.69 6.48 -6.39
CA GLY A 253 -14.00 6.89 -5.93
C GLY A 253 -15.10 6.57 -6.96
N ARG A 254 -16.19 7.34 -6.95
CA ARG A 254 -17.37 7.07 -7.79
C ARG A 254 -17.91 8.32 -8.45
N VAL A 255 -18.61 8.16 -9.59
CA VAL A 255 -19.30 9.27 -10.25
C VAL A 255 -20.28 9.98 -9.31
N VAL A 256 -20.38 11.29 -9.44
CA VAL A 256 -21.23 12.14 -8.58
C VAL A 256 -22.73 11.86 -8.78
N LYS A 257 -23.13 11.49 -9.99
CA LYS A 257 -24.55 11.42 -10.39
C LYS A 257 -25.35 10.42 -9.55
N ASP A 258 -24.83 9.21 -9.35
CA ASP A 258 -25.55 8.11 -8.73
C ASP A 258 -24.64 7.14 -7.96
N GLY A 259 -23.33 7.37 -7.96
CA GLY A 259 -22.36 6.50 -7.32
C GLY A 259 -22.12 5.15 -8.01
N LYS A 260 -22.67 4.93 -9.23
CA LYS A 260 -22.61 3.62 -9.88
C LYS A 260 -21.39 3.40 -10.77
N GLY A 261 -20.79 4.45 -11.27
CA GLY A 261 -19.68 4.37 -12.22
C GLY A 261 -18.39 4.96 -11.65
N HIS A 262 -17.32 4.75 -12.40
CA HIS A 262 -15.99 5.30 -12.18
C HIS A 262 -15.22 5.32 -13.51
N GLY A 263 -13.99 5.78 -13.54
CA GLY A 263 -13.10 5.76 -14.71
C GLY A 263 -12.81 7.14 -15.29
N GLY A 264 -13.54 8.17 -14.84
CA GLY A 264 -13.36 9.56 -15.28
C GLY A 264 -12.43 10.37 -14.37
N GLN A 265 -12.48 11.70 -14.53
CA GLN A 265 -11.63 12.66 -13.84
C GLN A 265 -12.42 13.62 -12.95
N SER A 266 -13.68 13.28 -12.58
CA SER A 266 -14.40 14.08 -11.60
C SER A 266 -13.70 14.00 -10.23
N ASP A 267 -13.83 15.04 -9.44
CA ASP A 267 -13.17 15.11 -8.13
C ASP A 267 -13.55 13.90 -7.25
N ARG A 268 -14.80 13.44 -7.34
CA ARG A 268 -15.27 12.29 -6.55
C ARG A 268 -14.75 10.94 -7.06
N GLU A 269 -14.57 10.76 -8.39
CA GLU A 269 -13.96 9.55 -8.94
C GLU A 269 -12.48 9.43 -8.57
N ARG A 270 -11.81 10.58 -8.43
CA ARG A 270 -10.41 10.68 -8.00
C ARG A 270 -10.25 10.63 -6.49
N ASP A 271 -11.33 10.77 -5.74
CA ASP A 271 -11.32 10.91 -4.29
C ASP A 271 -11.20 9.55 -3.61
N THR A 272 -10.08 9.33 -2.93
CA THR A 272 -9.74 8.14 -2.19
C THR A 272 -9.33 8.49 -0.76
N TRP A 273 -8.86 7.52 -0.01
CA TRP A 273 -8.46 7.70 1.38
C TRP A 273 -7.38 6.70 1.77
N ILE A 274 -6.64 7.00 2.82
CA ILE A 274 -5.63 6.12 3.41
C ILE A 274 -5.87 6.05 4.92
N VAL A 275 -5.95 4.82 5.44
CA VAL A 275 -5.92 4.52 6.88
C VAL A 275 -4.68 3.69 7.19
N THR A 276 -3.98 4.03 8.26
CA THR A 276 -2.79 3.29 8.66
C THR A 276 -2.57 3.36 10.17
N ASN A 277 -1.92 2.34 10.75
CA ASN A 277 -1.38 2.39 12.10
C ASN A 277 0.11 2.79 12.12
N ALA A 278 0.69 3.18 10.96
CA ALA A 278 2.08 3.59 10.86
C ALA A 278 2.39 4.72 11.83
N LYS A 279 3.57 4.63 12.46
CA LYS A 279 4.09 5.70 13.31
C LYS A 279 4.89 6.70 12.47
N GLU A 280 5.23 7.84 13.04
CA GLU A 280 6.04 8.88 12.39
C GLU A 280 5.47 9.39 11.06
N LEU A 281 4.13 9.42 10.94
CA LEU A 281 3.48 10.06 9.80
C LEU A 281 3.94 11.51 9.70
N ASN A 282 4.35 11.92 8.50
CA ASN A 282 4.89 13.26 8.25
C ASN A 282 3.79 14.31 7.97
N ASP A 283 4.20 15.58 7.83
CA ASP A 283 3.27 16.68 7.60
C ASP A 283 2.59 16.56 6.23
N TYR A 284 3.25 15.96 5.24
CA TYR A 284 2.62 15.68 3.94
C TYR A 284 1.38 14.78 4.09
N PHE A 285 1.48 13.70 4.87
CA PHE A 285 0.32 12.86 5.18
C PHE A 285 -0.77 13.62 5.94
N ARG A 286 -0.40 14.49 6.89
CA ARG A 286 -1.34 15.13 7.82
C ARG A 286 -2.03 16.35 7.27
N GLU A 287 -1.37 17.09 6.40
CA GLU A 287 -1.79 18.44 5.99
C GLU A 287 -2.11 18.53 4.48
N GLN A 288 -1.68 17.54 3.71
CA GLN A 288 -1.87 17.51 2.26
C GLN A 288 -2.80 16.35 1.85
N ARG A 289 -2.99 16.23 0.55
CA ARG A 289 -3.76 15.14 -0.05
C ARG A 289 -2.81 14.23 -0.85
N PRO A 290 -2.28 13.16 -0.25
CA PRO A 290 -1.32 12.29 -0.92
C PRO A 290 -1.95 11.48 -2.07
N GLY A 291 -1.13 11.09 -3.02
CA GLY A 291 -1.55 10.16 -4.07
C GLY A 291 -1.47 8.69 -3.59
N ILE A 292 -2.23 7.80 -4.22
CA ILE A 292 -2.12 6.36 -3.96
C ILE A 292 -0.70 5.83 -4.19
N VAL A 293 0.06 6.49 -5.07
CA VAL A 293 1.47 6.18 -5.39
C VAL A 293 2.42 6.37 -4.20
N ASP A 294 2.03 7.14 -3.19
CA ASP A 294 2.86 7.46 -2.01
C ASP A 294 2.93 6.31 -1.00
N ILE A 295 2.01 5.33 -1.11
CA ILE A 295 1.98 4.17 -0.22
C ILE A 295 3.20 3.26 -0.46
N MET A 296 3.54 2.99 -1.72
CA MET A 296 4.65 2.08 -2.05
C MET A 296 6.00 2.53 -1.47
N PRO A 297 6.47 3.78 -1.66
CA PRO A 297 7.73 4.23 -1.08
C PRO A 297 7.68 4.30 0.45
N SER A 298 6.49 4.46 1.05
CA SER A 298 6.32 4.35 2.52
C SER A 298 6.58 2.93 3.01
N MET A 299 6.07 1.93 2.29
CA MET A 299 6.31 0.51 2.60
C MET A 299 7.79 0.12 2.38
N LEU A 300 8.44 0.60 1.32
CA LEU A 300 9.88 0.39 1.10
C LEU A 300 10.70 0.88 2.29
N ARG A 301 10.39 2.09 2.78
CA ARG A 301 11.06 2.67 3.96
C ARG A 301 10.84 1.80 5.20
N THR A 302 9.61 1.34 5.44
CA THR A 302 9.27 0.46 6.56
C THR A 302 10.04 -0.86 6.51
N LEU A 303 10.22 -1.43 5.33
CA LEU A 303 10.95 -2.69 5.13
C LEU A 303 12.47 -2.49 5.02
N ASN A 304 12.99 -1.27 5.22
CA ASN A 304 14.40 -0.92 5.06
C ASN A 304 14.96 -1.33 3.67
N ILE A 305 14.18 -1.10 2.63
CA ILE A 305 14.58 -1.30 1.24
C ILE A 305 14.94 0.06 0.65
N ASN A 306 16.17 0.17 0.16
CA ASN A 306 16.68 1.38 -0.46
C ASN A 306 16.96 1.08 -1.95
N PRO A 307 16.04 1.44 -2.84
CA PRO A 307 16.24 1.28 -4.28
C PRO A 307 17.45 2.08 -4.76
N GLU A 308 18.02 1.68 -5.89
CA GLU A 308 19.08 2.44 -6.56
C GLU A 308 18.56 3.83 -6.97
N THR A 309 19.49 4.79 -7.08
CA THR A 309 19.13 6.19 -7.38
C THR A 309 18.33 6.32 -8.67
N GLU A 310 18.65 5.54 -9.69
CA GLU A 310 17.94 5.49 -10.97
C GLU A 310 16.51 5.03 -10.81
N GLN A 311 16.27 4.02 -9.99
CA GLN A 311 14.92 3.53 -9.68
C GLN A 311 14.11 4.54 -8.87
N LEU A 312 14.74 5.21 -7.88
CA LEU A 312 14.08 6.25 -7.09
C LEU A 312 13.61 7.44 -7.95
N ARG A 313 14.32 7.78 -9.04
CA ARG A 313 13.92 8.84 -9.98
C ARG A 313 12.67 8.50 -10.78
N GLU A 314 12.36 7.22 -10.91
CA GLU A 314 11.19 6.74 -11.65
C GLU A 314 9.93 6.62 -10.77
N ILE A 315 10.07 6.64 -9.46
CA ILE A 315 8.95 6.62 -8.52
C ILE A 315 8.36 8.02 -8.42
N ASP A 316 7.07 8.16 -8.68
CA ASP A 316 6.32 9.43 -8.55
C ASP A 316 5.93 9.70 -7.09
N GLY A 317 5.74 8.64 -6.33
CA GLY A 317 5.30 8.69 -4.95
C GLY A 317 6.36 9.21 -3.98
N VAL A 318 5.89 9.87 -2.92
CA VAL A 318 6.69 10.40 -1.80
C VAL A 318 6.34 9.64 -0.52
N PRO A 319 7.32 9.20 0.28
CA PRO A 319 6.99 8.48 1.51
C PRO A 319 6.15 9.31 2.50
N LEU A 320 5.14 8.68 3.08
CA LEU A 320 4.20 9.28 4.04
C LEU A 320 4.70 9.23 5.50
N THR A 321 5.85 8.60 5.72
CA THR A 321 6.46 8.45 7.05
C THR A 321 7.84 9.07 7.09
N GLY A 322 8.29 9.50 8.28
CA GLY A 322 9.61 10.08 8.50
C GLY A 322 9.83 11.40 7.73
N LYS A 323 11.07 11.83 7.65
CA LYS A 323 11.40 13.10 6.98
C LYS A 323 11.38 12.99 5.47
N ILE A 324 10.82 14.01 4.82
CA ILE A 324 10.88 14.24 3.38
C ILE A 324 11.44 15.64 3.11
N SER A 325 12.01 15.84 1.93
CA SER A 325 12.55 17.15 1.54
C SER A 325 11.52 17.96 0.73
N ILE A 326 10.84 17.32 -0.20
CA ILE A 326 9.83 17.95 -1.07
C ILE A 326 8.66 16.98 -1.31
N SER A 327 7.51 17.55 -1.69
CA SER A 327 6.37 16.85 -2.28
C SER A 327 5.76 17.67 -3.40
N ASN A 328 4.74 17.12 -4.08
CA ASN A 328 3.97 17.79 -5.13
C ASN A 328 4.88 18.44 -6.19
N ALA A 329 5.96 17.74 -6.57
CA ALA A 329 6.81 18.20 -7.65
C ALA A 329 6.05 18.16 -8.98
N ASP A 330 6.03 19.29 -9.68
CA ASP A 330 5.34 19.46 -10.95
C ASP A 330 6.22 20.21 -11.95
N ALA A 331 6.03 19.93 -13.24
CA ALA A 331 6.76 20.56 -14.33
C ALA A 331 5.83 20.88 -15.50
N VAL A 332 5.61 22.15 -15.73
CA VAL A 332 4.75 22.65 -16.82
C VAL A 332 5.58 23.44 -17.84
N PHE A 333 5.52 23.04 -19.10
CA PHE A 333 6.11 23.77 -20.20
C PHE A 333 5.08 24.70 -20.83
N MET A 334 5.30 25.99 -20.72
CA MET A 334 4.41 27.02 -21.25
C MET A 334 5.24 28.23 -21.75
N ASP A 335 4.89 28.77 -22.90
CA ASP A 335 5.56 29.95 -23.51
C ASP A 335 7.08 29.78 -23.61
N ASP A 336 7.55 28.61 -24.08
CA ASP A 336 8.96 28.25 -24.18
C ASP A 336 9.74 28.25 -22.85
N VAL A 337 9.03 28.24 -21.73
CA VAL A 337 9.59 28.18 -20.38
C VAL A 337 9.14 26.91 -19.67
N LEU A 338 10.08 26.19 -19.08
CA LEU A 338 9.79 25.08 -18.16
C LEU A 338 9.65 25.64 -16.73
N ASN A 339 8.43 25.62 -16.23
CA ASN A 339 8.13 25.97 -14.84
C ASN A 339 8.18 24.70 -14.01
N VAL A 340 9.03 24.67 -12.99
CA VAL A 340 9.13 23.54 -12.04
C VAL A 340 8.74 24.05 -10.67
N THR A 341 7.76 23.41 -10.04
CA THR A 341 7.23 23.75 -8.72
C THR A 341 7.29 22.57 -7.78
N TRP A 342 7.33 22.81 -6.49
CA TRP A 342 7.26 21.79 -5.44
C TRP A 342 6.87 22.43 -4.10
N GLU A 343 6.47 21.61 -3.14
CA GLU A 343 6.35 22.00 -1.74
C GLU A 343 7.60 21.56 -0.97
N ALA A 344 8.18 22.48 -0.17
CA ALA A 344 9.43 22.24 0.53
C ALA A 344 9.19 22.00 2.03
N TYR A 345 9.65 20.87 2.54
CA TYR A 345 9.65 20.49 3.97
C TYR A 345 11.04 20.70 4.61
N ASP A 346 12.12 20.72 3.83
CA ASP A 346 13.46 21.11 4.27
C ASP A 346 13.92 22.36 3.52
N GLN A 347 13.91 23.50 4.21
CA GLN A 347 14.32 24.79 3.64
C GLN A 347 15.84 24.98 3.54
N ARG A 348 16.64 24.06 4.07
CA ARG A 348 18.12 24.16 4.10
C ARG A 348 18.81 23.30 3.07
N GLY A 349 18.07 22.43 2.40
CA GLY A 349 18.57 21.54 1.36
C GLY A 349 18.87 22.23 0.02
N LYS A 350 19.49 21.48 -0.88
CA LYS A 350 19.61 21.85 -2.30
C LYS A 350 18.73 20.90 -3.10
N ILE A 351 18.00 21.45 -4.06
CA ILE A 351 17.24 20.69 -5.04
C ILE A 351 18.05 20.58 -6.32
N ASN A 352 18.26 19.37 -6.78
CA ASN A 352 18.89 19.09 -8.07
C ASN A 352 17.77 18.80 -9.08
N ILE A 353 17.70 19.58 -10.14
CA ILE A 353 16.77 19.36 -11.25
C ILE A 353 17.56 18.74 -12.40
N TRP A 354 17.12 17.58 -12.84
CA TRP A 354 17.68 16.89 -13.99
C TRP A 354 16.69 16.98 -15.16
N MET A 355 17.17 17.41 -16.30
CA MET A 355 16.36 17.54 -17.50
C MET A 355 17.03 16.76 -18.64
N SER A 356 16.20 16.01 -19.38
CA SER A 356 16.64 15.34 -20.60
C SER A 356 15.62 15.62 -21.72
N THR A 357 16.12 15.76 -22.93
CA THR A 357 15.29 15.84 -24.15
C THR A 357 14.95 14.46 -24.72
N THR A 358 15.44 13.40 -24.08
CA THR A 358 15.15 12.00 -24.41
C THR A 358 14.83 11.27 -23.11
N ASN A 359 14.21 10.09 -23.18
CA ASN A 359 13.98 9.23 -22.01
C ASN A 359 15.24 8.50 -21.51
N ASP A 360 16.42 8.82 -22.06
CA ASP A 360 17.69 8.20 -21.70
C ASP A 360 18.49 9.12 -20.77
N LEU A 361 18.11 9.15 -19.50
CA LEU A 361 18.77 9.95 -18.46
C LEU A 361 20.21 9.46 -18.14
N GLN A 362 20.60 8.28 -18.59
CA GLN A 362 21.95 7.73 -18.34
C GLN A 362 23.05 8.43 -19.16
N LYS A 363 22.67 9.18 -20.19
CA LYS A 363 23.62 9.88 -21.09
C LYS A 363 23.81 11.35 -20.78
N VAL A 364 23.21 11.88 -19.74
CA VAL A 364 23.34 13.26 -19.31
C VAL A 364 24.39 13.32 -18.20
N CYS A 365 25.66 13.42 -18.60
CA CYS A 365 26.76 13.77 -17.71
C CYS A 365 27.11 15.23 -17.90
#